data_42aeefd0101c89e8cfcb4764c211d733
#
_entry.id   42aeefd0101c89e8cfcb4764c211d733
#
_cell.length_a   1.000
_cell.length_b   1.000
_cell.length_c   1.000
_cell.angle_alpha   90.00
_cell.angle_beta   90.00
_cell.angle_gamma   90.00
#
_symmetry.space_group_name_H-M   'P 1'
#
loop_
_entity.id
_entity.type
_entity.pdbx_description
1 polymer ?
#
loop_
_entity_poly.entity_id
_entity_poly.type
_entity_poly.pdbx_seq_one_letter_code
_entity_poly.pdbx_strand_id
1 'polypeptide(L)'
;MIRKILIIIFFLLFAQNLFSLNYEYKSDNSFIDLKFDGSKISEIQFEFLNNNQKNFGIISYHEEEIDITLNTNIISFDQFKKYFPKPQKKSKLQKKINFSWKIGELTVSDDYSLFSNELTFAYDKGFQSLIFFDANKDFEFSIIPNLEGDKQIFLSSRNAGQFFYAQKITKDMIDGVLIGKGTFRKFDDYDLSIKVRDFSINKEAKFYNLIFTSRLLDVFSLIQNNQDEFNYLEIPLQKRGNIYKFDHGLMLGGSVAFSFKGEANPSQKIAKINGTYGPLYLFEKNFKNVPFLKEFFSKNIEESLLAADFKILKNNNKTDFIFNPLSVFTPGKTRNFFDIWE
;
A
#
# COMPACT_ATOMS: atom_id res chain seq x y z
N MET A 1 -19.37 -13.32 13.84
CA MET A 1 -20.07 -14.39 13.14
C MET A 1 -19.18 -15.06 12.09
N ILE A 2 -18.62 -14.36 11.14
CA ILE A 2 -17.72 -14.89 10.10
C ILE A 2 -16.53 -15.68 10.66
N ARG A 3 -15.94 -15.25 11.79
CA ARG A 3 -14.87 -15.97 12.48
C ARG A 3 -15.29 -17.35 12.98
N LYS A 4 -16.58 -17.52 13.35
CA LYS A 4 -17.14 -18.83 13.75
C LYS A 4 -17.39 -19.72 12.51
N ILE A 5 -17.83 -19.13 11.40
CA ILE A 5 -18.04 -19.86 10.12
C ILE A 5 -16.68 -20.33 9.57
N LEU A 6 -15.66 -19.47 9.57
CA LEU A 6 -14.30 -19.85 9.19
C LEU A 6 -13.70 -20.93 10.11
N ILE A 7 -14.02 -20.91 11.41
CA ILE A 7 -13.61 -21.97 12.35
C ILE A 7 -14.37 -23.26 12.05
N ILE A 8 -15.65 -23.22 11.72
CA ILE A 8 -16.44 -24.40 11.34
C ILE A 8 -15.92 -24.96 10.00
N ILE A 9 -15.66 -24.11 9.02
CA ILE A 9 -15.03 -24.51 7.74
C ILE A 9 -13.65 -25.12 8.00
N PHE A 10 -12.86 -24.55 8.90
CA PHE A 10 -11.55 -25.07 9.30
C PHE A 10 -11.67 -26.44 10.00
N PHE A 11 -12.67 -26.64 10.87
CA PHE A 11 -12.95 -27.93 11.50
C PHE A 11 -13.45 -28.98 10.48
N LEU A 12 -14.29 -28.60 9.54
CA LEU A 12 -14.76 -29.47 8.47
C LEU A 12 -13.64 -29.86 7.49
N LEU A 13 -12.66 -29.00 7.27
CA LEU A 13 -11.44 -29.30 6.50
C LEU A 13 -10.57 -30.41 7.14
N PHE A 14 -10.68 -30.59 8.47
CA PHE A 14 -9.93 -31.62 9.21
C PHE A 14 -10.75 -32.87 9.54
N ALA A 15 -12.07 -32.85 9.41
CA ALA A 15 -12.95 -33.97 9.69
C ALA A 15 -13.13 -34.90 8.47
N GLN A 16 -12.04 -35.43 7.91
CA GLN A 16 -12.05 -36.26 6.70
C GLN A 16 -12.69 -37.67 6.86
N ASN A 17 -13.38 -37.99 7.96
CA ASN A 17 -13.87 -39.33 8.24
C ASN A 17 -15.32 -39.39 8.69
N LEU A 18 -16.25 -38.64 8.15
CA LEU A 18 -17.67 -38.78 8.49
C LEU A 18 -18.55 -38.90 7.25
N PHE A 19 -19.19 -40.03 7.21
CA PHE A 19 -20.33 -40.57 6.47
C PHE A 19 -21.07 -39.74 5.41
N SER A 20 -21.53 -40.39 4.35
CA SER A 20 -22.41 -39.92 3.26
C SER A 20 -23.74 -39.35 3.77
N LEU A 21 -23.77 -38.11 4.12
CA LEU A 21 -24.98 -37.36 4.46
C LEU A 21 -24.85 -35.93 3.87
N ASN A 22 -25.80 -35.58 3.00
CA ASN A 22 -26.03 -34.17 2.67
C ASN A 22 -26.48 -33.51 3.95
N TYR A 23 -25.69 -32.58 4.47
CA TYR A 23 -26.00 -31.86 5.70
C TYR A 23 -26.29 -30.40 5.34
N GLU A 24 -27.55 -30.01 5.54
CA GLU A 24 -28.00 -28.62 5.40
C GLU A 24 -28.11 -28.02 6.80
N TYR A 25 -27.32 -26.98 7.09
CA TYR A 25 -27.48 -26.15 8.27
C TYR A 25 -28.06 -24.80 7.88
N LYS A 26 -29.22 -24.48 8.43
CA LYS A 26 -29.93 -23.21 8.18
C LYS A 26 -30.15 -22.48 9.50
N SER A 27 -29.66 -21.27 9.60
CA SER A 27 -30.01 -20.32 10.66
C SER A 27 -30.56 -19.05 10.00
N ASP A 28 -31.19 -18.16 10.80
CA ASP A 28 -31.78 -16.91 10.29
C ASP A 28 -30.80 -16.05 9.47
N ASN A 29 -29.48 -16.24 9.67
CA ASN A 29 -28.43 -15.41 9.09
C ASN A 29 -27.35 -16.20 8.34
N SER A 30 -27.45 -17.51 8.19
CA SER A 30 -26.46 -18.32 7.49
C SER A 30 -27.03 -19.65 7.00
N PHE A 31 -26.51 -20.09 5.89
CA PHE A 31 -26.82 -21.35 5.27
C PHE A 31 -25.53 -22.08 4.94
N ILE A 32 -25.47 -23.38 5.14
CA ILE A 32 -24.36 -24.24 4.74
C ILE A 32 -24.94 -25.52 4.14
N ASP A 33 -24.56 -25.82 2.92
CA ASP A 33 -24.86 -27.06 2.22
C ASP A 33 -23.56 -27.83 1.95
N LEU A 34 -23.55 -29.11 2.27
CA LEU A 34 -22.43 -30.01 2.06
C LEU A 34 -22.78 -31.10 1.05
N LYS A 35 -22.04 -31.15 -0.04
CA LYS A 35 -22.15 -32.21 -1.03
C LYS A 35 -21.02 -33.22 -0.85
N PHE A 36 -21.35 -34.49 -1.05
CA PHE A 36 -20.44 -35.61 -0.89
C PHE A 36 -20.27 -36.40 -2.19
N ASP A 37 -19.06 -36.87 -2.41
CA ASP A 37 -18.76 -37.89 -3.40
C ASP A 37 -18.23 -39.11 -2.64
N GLY A 38 -19.10 -40.14 -2.54
CA GLY A 38 -18.88 -41.27 -1.65
C GLY A 38 -18.82 -40.81 -0.18
N SER A 39 -17.72 -41.10 0.50
CA SER A 39 -17.48 -40.70 1.90
C SER A 39 -16.71 -39.35 2.05
N LYS A 40 -16.38 -38.68 0.95
CA LYS A 40 -15.58 -37.43 0.96
C LYS A 40 -16.46 -36.25 0.62
N ILE A 41 -16.23 -35.13 1.29
CA ILE A 41 -16.84 -33.86 0.92
C ILE A 41 -16.26 -33.42 -0.44
N SER A 42 -17.13 -33.21 -1.42
CA SER A 42 -16.77 -32.71 -2.75
C SER A 42 -16.98 -31.20 -2.88
N GLU A 43 -18.00 -30.66 -2.20
CA GLU A 43 -18.33 -29.24 -2.26
C GLU A 43 -18.97 -28.76 -0.97
N ILE A 44 -18.66 -27.52 -0.58
CA ILE A 44 -19.32 -26.78 0.50
C ILE A 44 -19.86 -25.49 -0.11
N GLN A 45 -21.17 -25.30 -0.07
CA GLN A 45 -21.79 -24.00 -0.36
C GLN A 45 -22.20 -23.32 0.93
N PHE A 46 -22.01 -22.01 1.04
CA PHE A 46 -22.41 -21.28 2.23
C PHE A 46 -22.88 -19.87 1.89
N GLU A 47 -23.94 -19.44 2.59
CA GLU A 47 -24.39 -18.05 2.60
C GLU A 47 -24.17 -17.44 3.98
N PHE A 48 -23.87 -16.15 4.00
CA PHE A 48 -23.78 -15.38 5.24
C PHE A 48 -24.28 -13.97 5.03
N LEU A 49 -24.86 -13.38 6.07
CA LEU A 49 -25.25 -11.97 6.08
C LEU A 49 -24.10 -11.10 6.60
N ASN A 50 -23.78 -10.06 5.84
CA ASN A 50 -22.91 -8.98 6.29
C ASN A 50 -23.62 -7.67 5.98
N ASN A 51 -23.84 -6.83 6.99
CA ASN A 51 -24.59 -5.57 6.85
C ASN A 51 -25.97 -5.75 6.18
N ASN A 52 -26.73 -6.77 6.58
CA ASN A 52 -28.03 -7.16 6.00
C ASN A 52 -27.99 -7.54 4.51
N GLN A 53 -26.82 -7.75 3.94
CA GLN A 53 -26.64 -8.22 2.57
C GLN A 53 -26.21 -9.68 2.54
N LYS A 54 -26.83 -10.45 1.65
CA LYS A 54 -26.48 -11.83 1.39
C LYS A 54 -25.16 -11.89 0.63
N ASN A 55 -24.25 -12.71 1.14
CA ASN A 55 -22.99 -13.04 0.52
C ASN A 55 -22.93 -14.57 0.45
N PHE A 56 -22.24 -15.10 -0.54
CA PHE A 56 -22.14 -16.53 -0.71
C PHE A 56 -20.72 -16.97 -1.06
N GLY A 57 -20.42 -18.22 -0.76
CA GLY A 57 -19.16 -18.83 -1.12
C GLY A 57 -19.32 -20.30 -1.45
N ILE A 58 -18.38 -20.80 -2.24
CA ILE A 58 -18.28 -22.21 -2.66
C ILE A 58 -16.85 -22.67 -2.41
N ILE A 59 -16.70 -23.84 -1.82
CA ILE A 59 -15.43 -24.54 -1.71
C ILE A 59 -15.59 -25.87 -2.42
N SER A 60 -14.85 -26.08 -3.50
CA SER A 60 -14.86 -27.32 -4.27
C SER A 60 -13.56 -28.09 -4.03
N TYR A 61 -13.67 -29.38 -3.75
CA TYR A 61 -12.55 -30.26 -3.47
C TYR A 61 -12.29 -31.19 -4.64
N HIS A 62 -11.10 -31.11 -5.19
CA HIS A 62 -10.58 -32.00 -6.21
C HIS A 62 -9.46 -32.89 -5.62
N GLU A 63 -8.96 -33.85 -6.37
CA GLU A 63 -7.92 -34.75 -5.85
C GLU A 63 -6.67 -34.04 -5.41
N GLU A 64 -6.19 -33.06 -6.21
CA GLU A 64 -4.94 -32.34 -5.98
C GLU A 64 -5.12 -30.87 -5.61
N GLU A 65 -6.33 -30.32 -5.77
CA GLU A 65 -6.57 -28.90 -5.56
C GLU A 65 -7.87 -28.61 -4.81
N ILE A 66 -7.96 -27.40 -4.29
CA ILE A 66 -9.14 -26.84 -3.62
C ILE A 66 -9.42 -25.48 -4.27
N ASP A 67 -10.61 -25.33 -4.83
CA ASP A 67 -11.08 -24.08 -5.37
C ASP A 67 -12.01 -23.40 -4.38
N ILE A 68 -11.76 -22.14 -4.09
CA ILE A 68 -12.56 -21.32 -3.17
C ILE A 68 -13.04 -20.09 -3.93
N THR A 69 -14.35 -19.95 -4.04
CA THR A 69 -14.98 -18.76 -4.63
C THR A 69 -15.81 -18.04 -3.60
N LEU A 70 -15.59 -16.73 -3.44
CA LEU A 70 -16.41 -15.86 -2.61
C LEU A 70 -17.06 -14.79 -3.47
N ASN A 71 -18.29 -14.40 -3.10
CA ASN A 71 -18.99 -13.27 -3.69
C ASN A 71 -19.56 -12.41 -2.56
N THR A 72 -19.22 -11.14 -2.56
CA THR A 72 -19.64 -10.16 -1.56
C THR A 72 -20.17 -8.93 -2.26
N ASN A 73 -21.35 -8.44 -1.87
CA ASN A 73 -21.92 -7.25 -2.50
C ASN A 73 -21.17 -5.99 -2.07
N ILE A 74 -21.09 -5.74 -0.77
CA ILE A 74 -20.42 -4.55 -0.23
C ILE A 74 -19.56 -4.96 0.95
N ILE A 75 -18.32 -4.45 0.99
CA ILE A 75 -17.40 -4.62 2.11
C ILE A 75 -16.54 -3.37 2.28
N SER A 76 -16.27 -2.97 3.53
CA SER A 76 -15.31 -1.89 3.79
C SER A 76 -13.88 -2.39 3.69
N PHE A 77 -12.95 -1.49 3.32
CA PHE A 77 -11.53 -1.82 3.21
C PHE A 77 -10.92 -2.33 4.53
N ASP A 78 -11.39 -1.81 5.67
CA ASP A 78 -10.96 -2.30 6.98
C ASP A 78 -11.44 -3.73 7.27
N GLN A 79 -12.65 -4.09 6.81
CA GLN A 79 -13.15 -5.47 6.88
C GLN A 79 -12.37 -6.37 5.90
N PHE A 80 -12.18 -5.92 4.65
CA PHE A 80 -11.39 -6.63 3.64
C PHE A 80 -10.00 -6.99 4.17
N LYS A 81 -9.27 -6.04 4.77
CA LYS A 81 -7.95 -6.31 5.38
C LYS A 81 -7.96 -7.35 6.51
N LYS A 82 -9.07 -7.50 7.24
CA LYS A 82 -9.19 -8.51 8.30
C LYS A 82 -9.29 -9.93 7.74
N TYR A 83 -9.83 -10.09 6.53
CA TYR A 83 -9.99 -11.37 5.85
C TYR A 83 -8.79 -11.73 4.99
N PHE A 84 -7.89 -10.80 4.75
CA PHE A 84 -6.68 -11.08 4.02
C PHE A 84 -5.84 -12.12 4.77
N PRO A 85 -5.39 -13.19 4.09
CA PRO A 85 -4.63 -14.24 4.74
C PRO A 85 -3.35 -13.67 5.35
N LYS A 86 -3.27 -13.71 6.68
CA LYS A 86 -2.00 -13.43 7.36
C LYS A 86 -1.07 -14.60 7.09
N PRO A 87 0.20 -14.36 6.74
CA PRO A 87 1.16 -15.41 6.53
C PRO A 87 1.26 -16.26 7.81
N GLN A 88 0.69 -17.45 7.76
CA GLN A 88 0.83 -18.41 8.85
C GLN A 88 2.15 -19.18 8.67
N LYS A 89 2.78 -19.52 9.80
CA LYS A 89 3.91 -20.44 9.83
C LYS A 89 3.55 -21.68 9.04
N LYS A 90 4.40 -22.06 8.08
CA LYS A 90 4.36 -23.25 7.20
C LYS A 90 3.11 -24.10 7.36
N SER A 91 2.10 -23.90 6.53
CA SER A 91 0.97 -24.82 6.47
C SER A 91 1.46 -26.15 5.89
N LYS A 92 1.06 -27.26 6.50
CA LYS A 92 1.31 -28.60 5.98
C LYS A 92 0.33 -28.97 4.84
N LEU A 93 -0.35 -28.00 4.27
CA LEU A 93 -1.28 -28.21 3.16
C LEU A 93 -0.49 -28.72 1.95
N GLN A 94 -0.81 -29.96 1.55
CA GLN A 94 -0.20 -30.62 0.40
C GLN A 94 -0.94 -30.31 -0.90
N LYS A 95 -2.18 -29.78 -0.82
CA LYS A 95 -3.02 -29.48 -1.97
C LYS A 95 -2.79 -28.05 -2.47
N LYS A 96 -2.89 -27.87 -3.76
CA LYS A 96 -2.98 -26.57 -4.41
C LYS A 96 -4.26 -25.85 -3.98
N ILE A 97 -4.24 -24.54 -3.77
CA ILE A 97 -5.41 -23.72 -3.47
C ILE A 97 -5.50 -22.61 -4.52
N ASN A 98 -6.65 -22.54 -5.15
CA ASN A 98 -7.05 -21.41 -5.98
C ASN A 98 -8.18 -20.68 -5.24
N PHE A 99 -8.01 -19.38 -5.04
CA PHE A 99 -8.99 -18.55 -4.37
C PHE A 99 -9.41 -17.41 -5.30
N SER A 100 -10.70 -17.18 -5.43
CA SER A 100 -11.29 -16.08 -6.15
C SER A 100 -12.33 -15.38 -5.28
N TRP A 101 -12.28 -14.07 -5.18
CA TRP A 101 -13.23 -13.25 -4.44
C TRP A 101 -13.72 -12.11 -5.31
N LYS A 102 -15.01 -12.13 -5.63
CA LYS A 102 -15.70 -11.05 -6.34
C LYS A 102 -16.39 -10.15 -5.34
N ILE A 103 -16.14 -8.85 -5.43
CA ILE A 103 -16.66 -7.83 -4.52
C ILE A 103 -17.36 -6.76 -5.37
N GLY A 104 -18.66 -6.61 -5.18
CA GLY A 104 -19.46 -5.61 -5.93
C GLY A 104 -18.97 -4.20 -5.63
N GLU A 105 -18.86 -3.84 -4.35
CA GLU A 105 -18.36 -2.55 -3.90
C GLU A 105 -17.37 -2.73 -2.74
N LEU A 106 -16.18 -2.14 -2.87
CA LEU A 106 -15.19 -2.01 -1.81
C LEU A 106 -15.13 -0.54 -1.36
N THR A 107 -15.77 -0.24 -0.23
CA THR A 107 -15.76 1.11 0.36
C THR A 107 -14.41 1.40 0.98
N VAL A 108 -13.67 2.36 0.45
CA VAL A 108 -12.33 2.76 0.90
C VAL A 108 -12.41 3.89 1.93
N SER A 109 -13.25 4.88 1.69
CA SER A 109 -13.59 6.00 2.57
C SER A 109 -15.05 6.38 2.41
N ASP A 110 -15.53 7.38 3.16
CA ASP A 110 -16.92 7.84 3.06
C ASP A 110 -17.26 8.36 1.64
N ASP A 111 -16.27 8.88 0.93
CA ASP A 111 -16.43 9.51 -0.37
C ASP A 111 -15.80 8.72 -1.53
N TYR A 112 -15.24 7.54 -1.26
CA TYR A 112 -14.54 6.77 -2.29
C TYR A 112 -14.74 5.27 -2.17
N SER A 113 -15.24 4.66 -3.24
CA SER A 113 -15.44 3.23 -3.39
C SER A 113 -14.88 2.72 -4.71
N LEU A 114 -14.39 1.48 -4.70
CA LEU A 114 -14.02 0.72 -5.89
C LEU A 114 -15.14 -0.26 -6.22
N PHE A 115 -15.46 -0.43 -7.50
CA PHE A 115 -16.59 -1.24 -7.95
C PHE A 115 -16.15 -2.43 -8.79
N SER A 116 -16.94 -3.50 -8.70
CA SER A 116 -16.69 -4.74 -9.46
C SER A 116 -15.25 -5.24 -9.31
N ASN A 117 -14.85 -5.40 -8.05
CA ASN A 117 -13.50 -5.81 -7.70
C ASN A 117 -13.33 -7.32 -7.78
N GLU A 118 -12.16 -7.77 -8.17
CA GLU A 118 -11.77 -9.17 -8.16
C GLU A 118 -10.42 -9.36 -7.47
N LEU A 119 -10.37 -10.32 -6.54
CA LEU A 119 -9.16 -10.78 -5.89
C LEU A 119 -8.96 -12.24 -6.23
N THR A 120 -7.81 -12.58 -6.81
CA THR A 120 -7.38 -13.96 -7.00
C THR A 120 -6.10 -14.25 -6.23
N PHE A 121 -5.99 -15.46 -5.71
CA PHE A 121 -4.83 -15.91 -4.96
C PHE A 121 -4.56 -17.36 -5.31
N ALA A 122 -3.30 -17.72 -5.54
CA ALA A 122 -2.88 -19.07 -5.79
C ALA A 122 -1.79 -19.51 -4.81
N TYR A 123 -1.94 -20.74 -4.29
CA TYR A 123 -1.00 -21.41 -3.41
C TYR A 123 -0.73 -22.83 -3.90
N ASP A 124 0.54 -23.20 -4.06
CA ASP A 124 0.98 -24.56 -4.35
C ASP A 124 2.32 -24.78 -3.64
N LYS A 125 2.29 -25.57 -2.54
CA LYS A 125 3.45 -25.77 -1.64
C LYS A 125 4.10 -24.47 -1.14
N GLY A 126 3.52 -23.32 -1.46
CA GLY A 126 3.93 -21.97 -1.14
C GLY A 126 3.10 -20.95 -1.90
N PHE A 127 3.24 -19.69 -1.54
CA PHE A 127 2.59 -18.58 -2.22
C PHE A 127 3.03 -18.52 -3.69
N GLN A 128 2.08 -18.50 -4.62
CA GLN A 128 2.33 -18.43 -6.06
C GLN A 128 2.02 -17.05 -6.62
N SER A 129 0.79 -16.59 -6.46
CA SER A 129 0.36 -15.31 -6.99
C SER A 129 -0.75 -14.68 -6.16
N LEU A 130 -0.88 -13.36 -6.29
CA LEU A 130 -1.98 -12.57 -5.78
C LEU A 130 -2.27 -11.47 -6.80
N ILE A 131 -3.53 -11.32 -7.20
CA ILE A 131 -3.96 -10.27 -8.12
C ILE A 131 -5.24 -9.66 -7.56
N PHE A 132 -5.28 -8.35 -7.49
CA PHE A 132 -6.46 -7.57 -7.16
C PHE A 132 -6.62 -6.44 -8.17
N PHE A 133 -7.81 -6.23 -8.68
CA PHE A 133 -8.16 -5.10 -9.52
C PHE A 133 -9.64 -4.76 -9.40
N ASP A 134 -10.01 -3.54 -9.70
CA ASP A 134 -11.37 -3.12 -9.97
C ASP A 134 -11.63 -3.00 -11.48
N ALA A 135 -12.91 -3.06 -11.89
CA ALA A 135 -13.28 -3.06 -13.31
C ALA A 135 -12.82 -1.80 -14.07
N ASN A 136 -12.74 -0.66 -13.40
CA ASN A 136 -12.30 0.61 -13.99
C ASN A 136 -10.78 0.76 -14.02
N LYS A 137 -10.04 -0.15 -13.39
CA LYS A 137 -8.59 -0.05 -13.16
C LYS A 137 -8.20 1.22 -12.41
N ASP A 138 -9.05 1.66 -11.48
CA ASP A 138 -8.72 2.76 -10.58
C ASP A 138 -7.72 2.31 -9.52
N PHE A 139 -7.73 1.00 -9.20
CA PHE A 139 -6.74 0.38 -8.35
C PHE A 139 -6.39 -1.03 -8.87
N GLU A 140 -5.11 -1.31 -8.94
CA GLU A 140 -4.58 -2.62 -9.30
C GLU A 140 -3.39 -2.97 -8.40
N PHE A 141 -3.37 -4.19 -7.91
CA PHE A 141 -2.24 -4.74 -7.15
C PHE A 141 -1.98 -6.17 -7.58
N SER A 142 -0.74 -6.50 -7.88
CA SER A 142 -0.38 -7.87 -8.18
C SER A 142 0.99 -8.27 -7.63
N ILE A 143 1.10 -9.54 -7.28
CA ILE A 143 2.36 -10.25 -7.01
C ILE A 143 2.32 -11.49 -7.88
N ILE A 144 3.12 -11.51 -8.93
CA ILE A 144 3.15 -12.58 -9.94
C ILE A 144 4.60 -13.01 -10.23
N PRO A 145 4.83 -14.27 -10.59
CA PRO A 145 6.15 -14.71 -11.05
C PRO A 145 6.50 -14.06 -12.38
N ASN A 146 7.76 -13.67 -12.56
CA ASN A 146 8.32 -13.31 -13.84
C ASN A 146 8.79 -14.57 -14.63
N LEU A 147 9.36 -14.38 -15.79
CA LEU A 147 9.87 -15.47 -16.64
C LEU A 147 11.00 -16.28 -15.98
N GLU A 148 11.71 -15.70 -15.04
CA GLU A 148 12.82 -16.31 -14.29
C GLU A 148 12.33 -17.00 -12.99
N GLY A 149 11.04 -16.89 -12.68
CA GLY A 149 10.42 -17.47 -11.48
C GLY A 149 10.47 -16.56 -10.26
N ASP A 150 11.14 -15.41 -10.32
CA ASP A 150 11.10 -14.39 -9.28
C ASP A 150 9.73 -13.71 -9.25
N LYS A 151 9.25 -13.36 -8.05
CA LYS A 151 7.96 -12.68 -7.92
C LYS A 151 8.12 -11.18 -7.97
N GLN A 152 7.35 -10.55 -8.85
CA GLN A 152 7.30 -9.12 -9.04
C GLN A 152 6.04 -8.53 -8.39
N ILE A 153 6.21 -7.38 -7.74
CA ILE A 153 5.10 -6.56 -7.25
C ILE A 153 4.79 -5.50 -8.31
N PHE A 154 3.52 -5.36 -8.60
CA PHE A 154 2.98 -4.22 -9.31
C PHE A 154 1.84 -3.61 -8.49
N LEU A 155 1.78 -2.29 -8.44
CA LEU A 155 0.76 -1.51 -7.77
C LEU A 155 0.45 -0.29 -8.61
N SER A 156 -0.82 -0.02 -8.87
CA SER A 156 -1.26 1.23 -9.47
C SER A 156 -2.52 1.76 -8.80
N SER A 157 -2.66 3.08 -8.73
CA SER A 157 -3.88 3.75 -8.32
C SER A 157 -4.02 5.07 -9.06
N ARG A 158 -5.24 5.36 -9.54
CA ARG A 158 -5.56 6.67 -10.11
C ARG A 158 -5.81 7.74 -9.06
N ASN A 159 -5.95 7.33 -7.80
CA ASN A 159 -6.08 8.24 -6.66
C ASN A 159 -5.11 7.81 -5.54
N ALA A 160 -3.91 8.36 -5.57
CA ALA A 160 -2.87 8.09 -4.58
C ALA A 160 -3.29 8.55 -3.18
N GLY A 161 -3.99 9.68 -3.08
CA GLY A 161 -4.50 10.21 -1.81
C GLY A 161 -5.40 9.20 -1.10
N GLN A 162 -6.37 8.61 -1.80
CA GLN A 162 -7.24 7.58 -1.24
C GLN A 162 -6.49 6.29 -0.91
N PHE A 163 -5.50 5.91 -1.71
CA PHE A 163 -4.64 4.77 -1.36
C PHE A 163 -3.91 4.99 -0.04
N PHE A 164 -3.25 6.14 0.14
CA PHE A 164 -2.53 6.43 1.38
C PHE A 164 -3.47 6.62 2.59
N TYR A 165 -4.65 7.17 2.36
CA TYR A 165 -5.72 7.25 3.37
C TYR A 165 -6.13 5.84 3.86
N ALA A 166 -6.45 4.93 2.93
CA ALA A 166 -6.84 3.56 3.22
C ALA A 166 -5.77 2.78 3.99
N GLN A 167 -4.49 3.06 3.70
CA GLN A 167 -3.36 2.47 4.42
C GLN A 167 -3.07 3.17 5.75
N LYS A 168 -3.83 4.22 6.13
CA LYS A 168 -3.64 5.02 7.35
C LYS A 168 -2.24 5.66 7.43
N ILE A 169 -1.66 5.98 6.27
CA ILE A 169 -0.35 6.64 6.16
C ILE A 169 -0.54 8.15 6.30
N THR A 170 -1.36 8.75 5.46
CA THR A 170 -1.74 10.16 5.56
C THR A 170 -3.15 10.39 5.00
N LYS A 171 -3.82 11.42 5.51
CA LYS A 171 -5.07 11.95 4.96
C LYS A 171 -4.87 13.27 4.22
N ASP A 172 -3.63 13.74 4.18
CA ASP A 172 -3.31 15.08 3.73
C ASP A 172 -2.94 15.12 2.23
N MET A 173 -2.71 13.96 1.61
CA MET A 173 -2.50 13.87 0.17
C MET A 173 -3.85 13.84 -0.54
N ILE A 174 -4.00 14.64 -1.58
CA ILE A 174 -5.20 14.77 -2.41
C ILE A 174 -4.82 14.36 -3.83
N ASP A 175 -5.66 13.50 -4.43
CA ASP A 175 -5.50 13.00 -5.80
C ASP A 175 -4.16 12.30 -6.08
N GLY A 176 -3.66 12.42 -7.29
CA GLY A 176 -2.39 11.86 -7.75
C GLY A 176 -2.51 10.46 -8.33
N VAL A 177 -1.61 10.17 -9.26
CA VAL A 177 -1.46 8.84 -9.88
C VAL A 177 -0.29 8.12 -9.24
N LEU A 178 -0.55 6.93 -8.67
CA LEU A 178 0.45 6.11 -8.02
C LEU A 178 0.82 4.92 -8.89
N ILE A 179 2.12 4.65 -8.99
CA ILE A 179 2.69 3.43 -9.58
C ILE A 179 3.74 2.88 -8.61
N GLY A 180 3.62 1.59 -8.28
CA GLY A 180 4.60 0.85 -7.50
C GLY A 180 5.13 -0.34 -8.29
N LYS A 181 6.45 -0.56 -8.26
CA LYS A 181 7.10 -1.73 -8.86
C LYS A 181 8.18 -2.25 -7.93
N GLY A 182 8.28 -3.57 -7.83
CA GLY A 182 9.26 -4.13 -6.93
C GLY A 182 9.41 -5.63 -7.01
N THR A 183 10.26 -6.17 -6.15
CA THR A 183 10.56 -7.61 -6.05
C THR A 183 10.00 -8.14 -4.74
N PHE A 184 9.26 -9.22 -4.81
CA PHE A 184 8.68 -9.91 -3.68
C PHE A 184 9.44 -11.20 -3.37
N ARG A 185 9.96 -11.32 -2.16
CA ARG A 185 10.55 -12.56 -1.64
C ARG A 185 9.56 -13.29 -0.72
N LYS A 186 8.95 -12.54 0.20
CA LYS A 186 7.88 -12.98 1.11
C LYS A 186 7.15 -11.76 1.69
N PHE A 187 6.03 -11.96 2.38
CA PHE A 187 5.18 -10.86 2.90
C PHE A 187 5.88 -9.91 3.87
N ASP A 188 6.93 -10.36 4.52
CA ASP A 188 7.77 -9.55 5.42
C ASP A 188 9.15 -9.21 4.83
N ASP A 189 9.35 -9.47 3.53
CA ASP A 189 10.64 -9.22 2.85
C ASP A 189 10.39 -8.90 1.36
N TYR A 190 10.41 -7.62 1.02
CA TYR A 190 10.28 -7.13 -0.34
C TYR A 190 10.91 -5.76 -0.53
N ASP A 191 11.21 -5.43 -1.77
CA ASP A 191 11.61 -4.10 -2.22
C ASP A 191 10.55 -3.54 -3.14
N LEU A 192 10.21 -2.25 -2.97
CA LEU A 192 9.15 -1.59 -3.73
C LEU A 192 9.53 -0.13 -3.99
N SER A 193 9.63 0.28 -5.25
CA SER A 193 9.71 1.69 -5.62
C SER A 193 8.31 2.23 -5.86
N ILE A 194 7.88 3.18 -5.05
CA ILE A 194 6.59 3.87 -5.16
C ILE A 194 6.82 5.22 -5.79
N LYS A 195 6.08 5.52 -6.85
CA LYS A 195 6.08 6.83 -7.52
C LYS A 195 4.66 7.38 -7.55
N VAL A 196 4.53 8.66 -7.21
CA VAL A 196 3.26 9.40 -7.30
C VAL A 196 3.49 10.63 -8.14
N ARG A 197 2.53 10.96 -9.00
CA ARG A 197 2.54 12.15 -9.84
C ARG A 197 1.27 12.95 -9.65
N ASP A 198 1.36 14.24 -9.89
CA ASP A 198 0.23 15.17 -10.03
C ASP A 198 -0.73 15.10 -8.82
N PHE A 199 -0.19 15.34 -7.63
CA PHE A 199 -0.94 15.35 -6.38
C PHE A 199 -0.81 16.70 -5.67
N SER A 200 -1.71 16.97 -4.75
CA SER A 200 -1.62 18.13 -3.85
C SER A 200 -1.59 17.69 -2.38
N ILE A 201 -1.17 18.62 -1.52
CA ILE A 201 -1.18 18.42 -0.07
C ILE A 201 -2.14 19.43 0.55
N ASN A 202 -3.01 18.92 1.43
CA ASN A 202 -3.95 19.78 2.16
C ASN A 202 -3.21 20.88 2.91
N LYS A 203 -3.62 22.14 2.70
CA LYS A 203 -3.06 23.34 3.34
C LYS A 203 -3.17 23.34 4.87
N GLU A 204 -4.14 22.62 5.42
CA GLU A 204 -4.30 22.44 6.86
C GLU A 204 -3.35 21.41 7.45
N ALA A 205 -2.63 20.65 6.62
CA ALA A 205 -1.66 19.67 7.09
C ALA A 205 -0.57 20.33 7.92
N LYS A 206 -0.24 19.76 9.08
CA LYS A 206 0.83 20.28 9.94
C LYS A 206 2.17 20.38 9.21
N PHE A 207 2.43 19.43 8.32
CA PHE A 207 3.63 19.42 7.48
C PHE A 207 3.64 20.61 6.51
N TYR A 208 2.50 20.87 5.84
CA TYR A 208 2.34 22.02 4.96
C TYR A 208 2.61 23.33 5.71
N ASN A 209 1.94 23.54 6.83
CA ASN A 209 2.11 24.74 7.63
C ASN A 209 3.55 24.94 8.13
N LEU A 210 4.25 23.86 8.51
CA LEU A 210 5.64 23.93 8.95
C LEU A 210 6.59 24.37 7.83
N ILE A 211 6.36 23.90 6.61
CA ILE A 211 7.20 24.23 5.45
C ILE A 211 6.89 25.64 4.95
N PHE A 212 5.61 25.95 4.76
CA PHE A 212 5.17 27.17 4.07
C PHE A 212 4.94 28.38 4.99
N THR A 213 4.86 28.20 6.30
CA THR A 213 4.78 29.31 7.27
C THR A 213 6.10 29.63 7.97
N SER A 214 7.14 28.82 7.78
CA SER A 214 8.45 29.17 8.29
C SER A 214 8.97 30.43 7.57
N ARG A 215 9.45 31.40 8.32
CA ARG A 215 9.99 32.68 7.77
C ARG A 215 11.13 32.50 6.74
N LEU A 216 11.62 31.27 6.58
CA LEU A 216 12.57 30.90 5.52
C LEU A 216 11.95 31.01 4.13
N LEU A 217 10.63 30.87 4.01
CA LEU A 217 9.93 31.03 2.74
C LEU A 217 9.65 32.49 2.37
N ASP A 218 9.76 33.43 3.30
CA ASP A 218 9.74 34.84 2.93
C ASP A 218 10.92 35.19 1.99
N VAL A 219 12.03 34.44 2.10
CA VAL A 219 13.14 34.48 1.14
C VAL A 219 12.79 33.79 -0.18
N PHE A 220 11.89 32.80 -0.14
CA PHE A 220 11.39 32.06 -1.31
C PHE A 220 10.09 32.63 -1.87
N SER A 221 9.44 33.59 -1.19
CA SER A 221 8.19 34.24 -1.62
C SER A 221 8.30 34.98 -2.95
N LEU A 222 9.51 35.22 -3.41
CA LEU A 222 9.78 35.77 -4.76
C LEU A 222 9.49 34.74 -5.89
N ILE A 223 9.17 33.49 -5.55
CA ILE A 223 8.89 32.38 -6.51
C ILE A 223 7.44 31.91 -6.31
N GLN A 224 6.51 32.87 -6.32
CA GLN A 224 5.09 32.56 -6.22
C GLN A 224 4.52 32.19 -7.58
N ASN A 225 4.04 30.92 -7.71
CA ASN A 225 2.76 30.55 -8.33
C ASN A 225 2.58 29.03 -8.20
N ASN A 226 1.43 28.59 -7.65
CA ASN A 226 1.01 27.20 -7.46
C ASN A 226 1.81 26.38 -6.43
N GLN A 227 1.86 26.86 -5.18
CA GLN A 227 2.63 26.23 -4.08
C GLN A 227 2.03 24.92 -3.56
N ASP A 228 0.82 24.55 -3.97
CA ASP A 228 0.06 23.44 -3.41
C ASP A 228 0.16 22.17 -4.23
N GLU A 229 0.64 22.25 -5.46
CA GLU A 229 0.74 21.16 -6.41
C GLU A 229 2.13 20.54 -6.39
N PHE A 230 2.16 19.22 -6.19
CA PHE A 230 3.37 18.42 -6.27
C PHE A 230 3.32 17.55 -7.53
N ASN A 231 4.39 17.61 -8.30
CA ASN A 231 4.46 16.91 -9.56
C ASN A 231 4.99 15.49 -9.42
N TYR A 232 5.74 15.24 -8.35
CA TYR A 232 6.45 13.97 -8.21
C TYR A 232 6.78 13.63 -6.75
N LEU A 233 6.57 12.38 -6.40
CA LEU A 233 7.08 11.73 -5.18
C LEU A 233 7.66 10.37 -5.57
N GLU A 234 8.84 10.04 -5.09
CA GLU A 234 9.46 8.71 -5.20
C GLU A 234 9.92 8.22 -3.83
N ILE A 235 9.55 7.01 -3.50
CA ILE A 235 9.94 6.34 -2.25
C ILE A 235 10.46 4.95 -2.60
N PRO A 236 11.78 4.73 -2.62
CA PRO A 236 12.38 3.41 -2.70
C PRO A 236 12.27 2.73 -1.34
N LEU A 237 11.27 1.86 -1.19
CA LEU A 237 10.91 1.20 0.05
C LEU A 237 11.49 -0.20 0.13
N GLN A 238 12.12 -0.53 1.24
CA GLN A 238 12.54 -1.87 1.60
C GLN A 238 11.79 -2.33 2.84
N LYS A 239 11.18 -3.49 2.79
CA LYS A 239 10.61 -4.14 3.96
C LYS A 239 11.45 -5.33 4.37
N ARG A 240 11.84 -5.38 5.65
CA ARG A 240 12.57 -6.49 6.27
C ARG A 240 11.95 -6.75 7.64
N GLY A 241 11.21 -7.83 7.75
CA GLY A 241 10.42 -8.13 8.95
C GLY A 241 9.38 -7.04 9.22
N ASN A 242 9.43 -6.43 10.39
CA ASN A 242 8.53 -5.34 10.80
C ASN A 242 9.07 -3.94 10.47
N ILE A 243 10.26 -3.85 9.88
CA ILE A 243 10.92 -2.57 9.58
C ILE A 243 10.71 -2.24 8.11
N TYR A 244 10.27 -1.00 7.87
CA TYR A 244 10.26 -0.34 6.58
C TYR A 244 11.42 0.64 6.55
N LYS A 245 12.26 0.54 5.54
CA LYS A 245 13.39 1.42 5.32
C LYS A 245 13.27 2.05 3.94
N PHE A 246 13.60 3.30 3.83
CA PHE A 246 13.67 4.00 2.54
C PHE A 246 14.88 4.92 2.54
N ASP A 247 15.63 4.78 1.46
CA ASP A 247 16.80 5.60 1.19
C ASP A 247 16.51 6.44 -0.06
N HIS A 248 17.00 7.67 -0.12
CA HIS A 248 16.90 8.55 -1.29
C HIS A 248 15.47 8.83 -1.75
N GLY A 249 14.51 9.02 -0.82
CA GLY A 249 13.18 9.50 -1.16
C GLY A 249 13.26 10.92 -1.73
N LEU A 250 12.42 11.23 -2.72
CA LEU A 250 12.37 12.50 -3.41
C LEU A 250 10.94 12.99 -3.54
N MET A 251 10.69 14.27 -3.26
CA MET A 251 9.41 14.92 -3.54
C MET A 251 9.68 16.27 -4.20
N LEU A 252 9.00 16.53 -5.31
CA LEU A 252 9.13 17.75 -6.10
C LEU A 252 7.77 18.43 -6.25
N GLY A 253 7.72 19.73 -6.03
CA GLY A 253 6.48 20.47 -6.19
C GLY A 253 6.71 21.96 -6.35
N GLY A 254 6.05 22.56 -7.36
CA GLY A 254 6.15 23.98 -7.61
C GLY A 254 7.59 24.43 -7.76
N SER A 255 8.09 25.11 -6.74
CA SER A 255 9.45 25.65 -6.69
C SER A 255 10.34 24.95 -5.64
N VAL A 256 9.85 23.90 -4.97
CA VAL A 256 10.50 23.27 -3.82
C VAL A 256 10.78 21.79 -4.08
N ALA A 257 11.90 21.32 -3.60
CA ALA A 257 12.27 19.92 -3.63
C ALA A 257 12.64 19.42 -2.24
N PHE A 258 12.32 18.15 -1.96
CA PHE A 258 12.62 17.45 -0.73
C PHE A 258 13.38 16.17 -1.06
N SER A 259 14.49 15.98 -0.38
CA SER A 259 15.18 14.69 -0.33
C SER A 259 15.06 14.14 1.09
N PHE A 260 14.77 12.86 1.24
CA PHE A 260 14.60 12.28 2.57
C PHE A 260 14.95 10.79 2.60
N LYS A 261 15.32 10.34 3.79
CA LYS A 261 15.53 8.92 4.12
C LYS A 261 14.98 8.62 5.50
N GLY A 262 14.71 7.37 5.78
CA GLY A 262 14.23 7.01 7.09
C GLY A 262 13.87 5.55 7.25
N GLU A 263 13.39 5.28 8.43
CA GLU A 263 12.88 3.98 8.81
C GLU A 263 11.59 4.11 9.63
N ALA A 264 10.74 3.11 9.53
CA ALA A 264 9.51 3.03 10.31
C ALA A 264 9.26 1.60 10.80
N ASN A 265 8.80 1.47 12.02
CA ASN A 265 8.31 0.23 12.59
C ASN A 265 6.86 0.41 13.06
N PRO A 266 5.86 0.10 12.22
CA PRO A 266 4.45 0.29 12.57
C PRO A 266 4.01 -0.52 13.79
N SER A 267 4.61 -1.69 14.02
CA SER A 267 4.28 -2.53 15.19
C SER A 267 4.65 -1.86 16.51
N GLN A 268 5.70 -1.06 16.51
CA GLN A 268 6.16 -0.27 17.64
C GLN A 268 5.66 1.18 17.59
N LYS A 269 4.95 1.57 16.52
CA LYS A 269 4.51 2.94 16.26
C LYS A 269 5.64 3.97 16.27
N ILE A 270 6.81 3.58 15.76
CA ILE A 270 8.00 4.40 15.69
C ILE A 270 8.32 4.71 14.24
N ALA A 271 8.69 5.95 13.95
CA ALA A 271 9.31 6.32 12.67
C ALA A 271 10.34 7.42 12.88
N LYS A 272 11.41 7.37 12.08
CA LYS A 272 12.45 8.39 12.03
C LYS A 272 12.73 8.71 10.57
N ILE A 273 12.49 9.96 10.20
CA ILE A 273 12.74 10.47 8.85
C ILE A 273 13.66 11.67 9.00
N ASN A 274 14.72 11.69 8.23
CA ASN A 274 15.58 12.85 8.09
C ASN A 274 15.54 13.31 6.64
N GLY A 275 15.65 14.59 6.39
CA GLY A 275 15.58 15.11 5.04
C GLY A 275 16.15 16.51 4.93
N THR A 276 16.25 16.92 3.69
CA THR A 276 16.64 18.26 3.31
C THR A 276 15.62 18.81 2.34
N TYR A 277 15.27 20.06 2.44
CA TYR A 277 14.43 20.74 1.48
C TYR A 277 15.08 22.05 1.02
N GLY A 278 14.76 22.45 -0.18
CA GLY A 278 15.27 23.67 -0.77
C GLY A 278 14.61 24.00 -2.10
N PRO A 279 14.99 25.11 -2.72
CA PRO A 279 14.52 25.44 -4.06
C PRO A 279 14.84 24.32 -5.07
N LEU A 280 13.92 24.07 -5.98
CA LEU A 280 14.02 22.98 -6.95
C LEU A 280 15.33 23.00 -7.78
N TYR A 281 15.83 24.18 -8.13
CA TYR A 281 17.05 24.33 -8.93
C TYR A 281 18.33 23.78 -8.25
N LEU A 282 18.35 23.67 -6.90
CA LEU A 282 19.47 23.05 -6.17
C LEU A 282 19.61 21.56 -6.48
N PHE A 283 18.55 20.93 -6.90
CA PHE A 283 18.50 19.50 -7.23
C PHE A 283 18.88 19.21 -8.67
N GLU A 284 18.91 20.21 -9.55
CA GLU A 284 19.12 20.04 -10.99
C GLU A 284 20.40 19.28 -11.33
N LYS A 285 21.52 19.59 -10.67
CA LYS A 285 22.82 18.96 -10.94
C LYS A 285 22.82 17.46 -10.68
N ASN A 286 22.06 17.01 -9.69
CA ASN A 286 22.07 15.61 -9.24
C ASN A 286 21.07 14.71 -9.98
N PHE A 287 20.06 15.32 -10.65
CA PHE A 287 18.98 14.61 -11.32
C PHE A 287 18.99 14.74 -12.84
N LYS A 288 20.05 15.29 -13.44
CA LYS A 288 20.18 15.44 -14.92
C LYS A 288 19.97 14.17 -15.70
N ASN A 289 20.21 13.01 -15.07
CA ASN A 289 20.08 11.70 -15.71
C ASN A 289 18.69 11.05 -15.53
N VAL A 290 17.76 11.69 -14.83
CA VAL A 290 16.40 11.21 -14.70
C VAL A 290 15.57 11.76 -15.86
N PRO A 291 15.14 10.91 -16.83
CA PRO A 291 14.58 11.39 -18.12
C PRO A 291 13.39 12.34 -17.97
N PHE A 292 12.59 12.13 -16.94
CA PHE A 292 11.40 12.93 -16.64
C PHE A 292 11.75 14.32 -16.09
N LEU A 293 12.86 14.47 -15.38
CA LEU A 293 13.21 15.74 -14.72
C LEU A 293 13.88 16.74 -15.68
N LYS A 294 14.32 16.32 -16.87
CA LYS A 294 14.88 17.23 -17.88
C LYS A 294 13.92 18.35 -18.29
N GLU A 295 12.63 18.07 -18.32
CA GLU A 295 11.61 19.06 -18.71
C GLU A 295 11.41 20.14 -17.63
N PHE A 296 11.68 19.81 -16.37
CA PHE A 296 11.58 20.74 -15.23
C PHE A 296 12.79 21.68 -15.14
N PHE A 297 13.96 21.22 -15.55
CA PHE A 297 15.23 21.94 -15.35
C PHE A 297 15.70 22.79 -16.52
N SER A 298 14.82 23.14 -17.45
CA SER A 298 15.22 23.83 -18.69
C SER A 298 15.48 25.34 -18.54
N LYS A 299 15.37 25.92 -17.35
CA LYS A 299 15.64 27.35 -17.12
C LYS A 299 16.87 27.57 -16.24
N ASN A 300 17.87 28.28 -16.77
CA ASN A 300 19.07 28.70 -16.05
C ASN A 300 18.72 29.58 -14.85
N ILE A 301 19.07 29.14 -13.66
CA ILE A 301 18.95 29.92 -12.41
C ILE A 301 20.33 29.91 -11.73
N GLU A 302 20.81 31.09 -11.34
CA GLU A 302 22.09 31.32 -10.66
C GLU A 302 22.10 30.61 -9.28
N GLU A 303 23.26 30.08 -8.90
CA GLU A 303 23.49 29.28 -7.67
C GLU A 303 23.24 30.12 -6.41
N SER A 304 22.11 29.93 -5.76
CA SER A 304 21.91 30.38 -4.39
C SER A 304 21.82 29.20 -3.41
N LEU A 305 22.55 29.35 -2.32
CA LEU A 305 22.94 28.31 -1.36
C LEU A 305 21.90 28.09 -0.24
N LEU A 306 20.63 27.84 -0.56
CA LEU A 306 19.57 27.83 0.45
C LEU A 306 18.89 26.45 0.55
N ALA A 307 19.47 25.56 1.36
CA ALA A 307 18.82 24.31 1.74
C ALA A 307 18.75 24.17 3.26
N ALA A 308 17.69 23.59 3.79
CA ALA A 308 17.51 23.40 5.21
C ALA A 308 17.21 21.92 5.55
N ASP A 309 17.80 21.45 6.65
CA ASP A 309 17.59 20.12 7.15
C ASP A 309 16.30 20.03 7.97
N PHE A 310 15.61 18.91 7.87
CA PHE A 310 14.49 18.58 8.72
C PHE A 310 14.56 17.15 9.27
N LYS A 311 13.88 16.95 10.39
CA LYS A 311 13.76 15.62 11.00
C LYS A 311 12.34 15.42 11.51
N ILE A 312 11.77 14.28 11.20
CA ILE A 312 10.47 13.84 11.70
C ILE A 312 10.69 12.64 12.60
N LEU A 313 10.24 12.74 13.84
CA LEU A 313 10.30 11.67 14.82
C LEU A 313 8.88 11.33 15.23
N LYS A 314 8.47 10.09 15.01
CA LYS A 314 7.22 9.56 15.54
C LYS A 314 7.53 8.56 16.63
N ASN A 315 6.93 8.76 17.80
CA ASN A 315 6.98 7.83 18.91
C ASN A 315 5.56 7.69 19.48
N ASN A 316 4.98 6.51 19.31
CA ASN A 316 3.58 6.23 19.64
C ASN A 316 2.62 7.19 18.94
N ASN A 317 1.92 8.03 19.69
CA ASN A 317 0.94 8.98 19.19
C ASN A 317 1.51 10.40 18.98
N LYS A 318 2.78 10.63 19.35
CA LYS A 318 3.44 11.92 19.23
C LYS A 318 4.29 11.95 17.98
N THR A 319 4.16 13.02 17.20
CA THR A 319 5.02 13.31 16.04
C THR A 319 5.67 14.66 16.27
N ASP A 320 6.99 14.65 16.34
CA ASP A 320 7.82 15.84 16.49
C ASP A 320 8.48 16.15 15.14
N PHE A 321 8.36 17.42 14.72
CA PHE A 321 9.02 17.97 13.55
C PHE A 321 10.13 18.90 14.03
N ILE A 322 11.33 18.68 13.57
CA ILE A 322 12.51 19.47 13.93
C ILE A 322 13.08 20.06 12.65
N PHE A 323 13.16 21.37 12.58
CA PHE A 323 13.80 22.09 11.50
C PHE A 323 15.08 22.73 11.98
N ASN A 324 16.12 22.69 11.15
CA ASN A 324 17.37 23.40 11.39
C ASN A 324 17.57 24.51 10.35
N PRO A 325 16.99 25.69 10.57
CA PRO A 325 17.11 26.82 9.65
C PRO A 325 18.55 27.32 9.49
N LEU A 326 19.41 27.08 10.48
CA LEU A 326 20.82 27.52 10.45
C LEU A 326 21.65 26.70 9.46
N SER A 327 21.20 25.53 9.03
CA SER A 327 21.86 24.75 7.99
C SER A 327 21.91 25.48 6.64
N VAL A 328 20.99 26.42 6.42
CA VAL A 328 20.96 27.32 5.25
C VAL A 328 22.24 28.13 5.10
N PHE A 329 22.87 28.53 6.20
CA PHE A 329 24.03 29.43 6.22
C PHE A 329 25.38 28.74 6.38
N THR A 330 25.44 27.39 6.38
CA THR A 330 26.69 26.67 6.52
C THR A 330 27.36 26.39 5.17
N PRO A 331 28.42 27.11 4.78
CA PRO A 331 29.16 26.85 3.55
C PRO A 331 29.76 25.43 3.58
N GLY A 332 29.60 24.69 2.51
CA GLY A 332 30.19 23.34 2.39
C GLY A 332 29.18 22.19 2.54
N LYS A 333 28.13 22.30 3.35
CA LYS A 333 27.07 21.28 3.44
C LYS A 333 26.21 21.21 2.17
N THR A 334 26.08 22.27 1.42
CA THR A 334 25.37 22.32 0.15
C THR A 334 26.12 21.64 -1.00
N ARG A 335 27.44 21.45 -0.89
CA ARG A 335 28.19 20.68 -1.90
C ARG A 335 27.87 19.20 -1.85
N ASN A 336 27.51 18.67 -0.68
CA ASN A 336 27.21 17.27 -0.44
C ASN A 336 25.74 17.09 -0.02
N PHE A 337 24.83 17.69 -0.79
CA PHE A 337 23.41 17.69 -0.49
C PHE A 337 22.84 16.26 -0.30
N PHE A 338 23.49 15.27 -0.87
CA PHE A 338 23.17 13.84 -0.72
C PHE A 338 24.14 13.10 0.20
N ASP A 339 25.31 13.67 0.53
CA ASP A 339 26.31 13.05 1.41
C ASP A 339 26.09 13.40 2.91
N ILE A 340 25.15 14.30 3.20
CA ILE A 340 24.76 14.66 4.59
C ILE A 340 24.18 13.43 5.35
N TRP A 341 24.20 12.29 4.71
CA TRP A 341 23.53 11.10 5.16
C TRP A 341 24.46 9.98 5.64
N GLU A 342 25.73 10.13 5.54
CA GLU A 342 26.70 9.32 6.25
C GLU A 342 26.75 9.78 7.74
#